data_73bad4338873c90c8cb33042a1e2f7c0
#
_entry.id   73bad4338873c90c8cb33042a1e2f7c0
#
_cell.length_a   1.000
_cell.length_b   1.000
_cell.length_c   1.000
_cell.angle_alpha   90.00
_cell.angle_beta   90.00
_cell.angle_gamma   90.00
#
_symmetry.space_group_name_H-M   'P 1'
#
loop_
_entity.id
_entity.type
_entity.pdbx_description
1 polymer ?
#
loop_
_entity_poly.entity_id
_entity_poly.type
_entity_poly.pdbx_seq_one_letter_code
_entity_poly.pdbx_strand_id
1 'polypeptide(L)'
;GVITFPSGHSMDGHSDLLVDLHTFFKSKILIDDKYIWLMAAYTYYTWFYDSLTTAPYLFIVGDYGTAKTRILELLQLVCFNPVNLGTSVTNANIFRVQDMARGTLIIDEFEKNASSKNDDYAQILNNGYSYPGTVIRLESDGKKFTPKPFTVFGPKIIGARELPNDKALISRCFLIRTEHHTNDELIQSNIPLDLKDKDRADGEMLRNRMLGLRFAKSNKRPQLRKGIKFRTSRPRNVQLLTSILSVMPSQFQHRIASMLESLLVGSSAYQNSQIEMDVVTALDIILRNKYPDWENALPISISLTEIDITIYKSAKRHYFNRELAVAARGMGLKIGRHSKGKIVKIVS
;
A
#
# COMPACT_ATOMS: atom_id res chain seq x y z
N GLY A 1 19.54 -9.37 -14.11
CA GLY A 1 20.07 -8.35 -13.20
C GLY A 1 19.10 -8.10 -12.06
N VAL A 2 19.67 -7.88 -10.89
CA VAL A 2 18.87 -7.67 -9.66
C VAL A 2 18.34 -6.24 -9.58
N ILE A 3 19.09 -5.26 -10.10
CA ILE A 3 18.73 -3.84 -10.07
C ILE A 3 18.55 -3.35 -11.51
N THR A 4 17.49 -2.60 -11.76
CA THR A 4 17.22 -1.97 -13.05
C THR A 4 17.64 -0.52 -13.03
N PHE A 5 18.66 -0.17 -13.78
CA PHE A 5 19.15 1.22 -13.91
C PHE A 5 18.57 1.88 -15.17
N PRO A 6 18.51 3.24 -15.22
CA PRO A 6 18.32 3.96 -16.46
C PRO A 6 19.48 3.69 -17.42
N SER A 7 19.20 3.58 -18.72
CA SER A 7 20.23 3.46 -19.76
C SER A 7 20.83 4.81 -20.17
N GLY A 8 20.20 5.90 -19.80
CA GLY A 8 20.60 7.27 -20.05
C GLY A 8 19.74 8.27 -19.31
N HIS A 9 19.82 9.55 -19.69
CA HIS A 9 18.93 10.60 -19.17
C HIS A 9 18.36 11.43 -20.30
N SER A 10 17.12 11.93 -20.11
CA SER A 10 16.49 12.88 -21.02
C SER A 10 16.09 14.12 -20.24
N MET A 11 16.36 15.29 -20.81
CA MET A 11 15.97 16.59 -20.21
C MET A 11 14.62 17.07 -20.72
N ASP A 12 13.96 16.33 -21.61
CA ASP A 12 12.72 16.72 -22.27
C ASP A 12 11.47 16.31 -21.48
N GLY A 13 10.41 17.11 -21.57
CA GLY A 13 9.06 16.75 -21.16
C GLY A 13 8.87 16.50 -19.65
N HIS A 14 9.58 17.22 -18.78
CA HIS A 14 9.46 17.02 -17.33
C HIS A 14 8.14 17.53 -16.73
N SER A 15 7.43 18.46 -17.39
CA SER A 15 6.19 19.05 -16.88
C SER A 15 5.06 18.04 -16.71
N ASP A 16 4.97 17.07 -17.61
CA ASP A 16 3.86 16.14 -17.71
C ASP A 16 4.21 14.72 -17.24
N LEU A 17 5.43 14.54 -16.73
CA LEU A 17 5.96 13.21 -16.37
C LEU A 17 5.08 12.44 -15.39
N LEU A 18 4.39 13.13 -14.48
CA LEU A 18 3.44 12.48 -13.57
C LEU A 18 2.20 11.98 -14.32
N VAL A 19 1.73 12.70 -15.34
CA VAL A 19 0.61 12.30 -16.20
C VAL A 19 1.04 11.14 -17.10
N ASP A 20 2.27 11.18 -17.60
CA ASP A 20 2.80 10.10 -18.43
C ASP A 20 2.94 8.80 -17.64
N LEU A 21 3.38 8.86 -16.37
CA LEU A 21 3.38 7.73 -15.46
C LEU A 21 1.96 7.19 -15.22
N HIS A 22 0.98 8.07 -15.00
CA HIS A 22 -0.42 7.67 -14.88
C HIS A 22 -0.91 6.97 -16.15
N THR A 23 -0.66 7.53 -17.33
CA THR A 23 -1.06 6.97 -18.63
C THR A 23 -0.38 5.62 -18.88
N PHE A 24 0.90 5.50 -18.53
CA PHE A 24 1.66 4.25 -18.62
C PHE A 24 0.98 3.14 -17.81
N PHE A 25 0.63 3.39 -16.55
CA PHE A 25 -0.05 2.39 -15.73
C PHE A 25 -1.47 2.11 -16.23
N LYS A 26 -2.23 3.14 -16.55
CA LYS A 26 -3.65 3.01 -16.99
C LYS A 26 -3.81 2.14 -18.23
N SER A 27 -2.85 2.14 -19.13
CA SER A 27 -2.88 1.33 -20.34
C SER A 27 -2.48 -0.14 -20.12
N LYS A 28 -2.05 -0.53 -18.93
CA LYS A 28 -1.43 -1.84 -18.67
C LYS A 28 -2.05 -2.62 -17.51
N ILE A 29 -2.99 -2.01 -16.79
CA ILE A 29 -3.67 -2.66 -15.67
C ILE A 29 -5.08 -2.10 -15.48
N LEU A 30 -6.02 -2.98 -15.15
CA LEU A 30 -7.40 -2.63 -14.81
C LEU A 30 -7.53 -2.57 -13.29
N ILE A 31 -7.56 -1.36 -12.76
CA ILE A 31 -7.84 -1.06 -11.35
C ILE A 31 -8.46 0.34 -11.25
N ASP A 32 -9.04 0.68 -10.10
CA ASP A 32 -9.59 2.02 -9.83
C ASP A 32 -8.53 3.12 -10.11
N ASP A 33 -8.93 4.19 -10.78
CA ASP A 33 -8.07 5.31 -11.20
C ASP A 33 -7.33 5.97 -10.02
N LYS A 34 -7.90 5.94 -8.82
CA LYS A 34 -7.21 6.41 -7.60
C LYS A 34 -5.92 5.64 -7.30
N TYR A 35 -5.90 4.33 -7.58
CA TYR A 35 -4.72 3.50 -7.41
C TYR A 35 -3.68 3.75 -8.51
N ILE A 36 -4.13 4.03 -9.74
CA ILE A 36 -3.26 4.45 -10.84
C ILE A 36 -2.52 5.74 -10.48
N TRP A 37 -3.23 6.75 -9.96
CA TRP A 37 -2.62 7.98 -9.47
C TRP A 37 -1.68 7.75 -8.28
N LEU A 38 -2.03 6.84 -7.35
CA LEU A 38 -1.14 6.48 -6.26
C LEU A 38 0.15 5.84 -6.79
N MET A 39 0.07 4.91 -7.75
CA MET A 39 1.25 4.29 -8.38
C MET A 39 2.13 5.34 -9.06
N ALA A 40 1.55 6.28 -9.81
CA ALA A 40 2.27 7.37 -10.45
C ALA A 40 2.96 8.28 -9.42
N ALA A 41 2.23 8.69 -8.39
CA ALA A 41 2.74 9.54 -7.31
C ALA A 41 3.84 8.84 -6.50
N TYR A 42 3.66 7.55 -6.20
CA TYR A 42 4.64 6.75 -5.48
C TYR A 42 5.90 6.54 -6.30
N THR A 43 5.78 6.22 -7.59
CA THR A 43 6.93 6.14 -8.52
C THR A 43 7.70 7.45 -8.50
N TYR A 44 7.01 8.58 -8.69
CA TYR A 44 7.64 9.90 -8.68
C TYR A 44 8.37 10.16 -7.35
N TYR A 45 7.75 9.81 -6.22
CA TYR A 45 8.36 9.92 -4.90
C TYR A 45 9.64 9.08 -4.77
N THR A 46 9.69 7.86 -5.30
CA THR A 46 10.88 6.99 -5.18
C THR A 46 12.14 7.62 -5.75
N TRP A 47 12.02 8.50 -6.74
CA TRP A 47 13.15 9.20 -7.36
C TRP A 47 13.75 10.34 -6.52
N PHE A 48 13.08 10.73 -5.44
CA PHE A 48 13.48 11.85 -4.57
C PHE A 48 13.46 11.51 -3.09
N TYR A 49 13.28 10.24 -2.73
CA TYR A 49 13.09 9.80 -1.34
C TYR A 49 14.27 10.17 -0.44
N ASP A 50 15.47 10.17 -0.96
CA ASP A 50 16.72 10.48 -0.24
C ASP A 50 16.87 11.95 0.14
N SER A 51 16.02 12.82 -0.40
CA SER A 51 15.89 14.22 0.02
C SER A 51 14.87 14.43 1.15
N LEU A 52 14.27 13.34 1.64
CA LEU A 52 13.21 13.33 2.65
C LEU A 52 13.68 12.64 3.93
N THR A 53 12.96 12.90 5.01
CA THR A 53 13.20 12.26 6.31
C THR A 53 12.28 11.07 6.59
N THR A 54 11.30 10.85 5.73
CA THR A 54 10.27 9.82 5.87
C THR A 54 10.09 9.08 4.57
N ALA A 55 10.14 7.75 4.62
CA ALA A 55 9.96 6.86 3.48
C ALA A 55 8.64 6.08 3.59
N PRO A 56 7.52 6.60 3.05
CA PRO A 56 6.27 5.87 2.95
C PRO A 56 6.43 4.54 2.21
N TYR A 57 5.67 3.54 2.62
CA TYR A 57 5.60 2.26 1.94
C TYR A 57 4.33 2.14 1.11
N LEU A 58 4.36 1.29 0.10
CA LEU A 58 3.20 0.92 -0.70
C LEU A 58 2.86 -0.54 -0.41
N PHE A 59 1.65 -0.80 0.10
CA PHE A 59 1.17 -2.13 0.38
C PHE A 59 0.10 -2.52 -0.64
N ILE A 60 0.29 -3.66 -1.30
CA ILE A 60 -0.63 -4.18 -2.31
C ILE A 60 -1.23 -5.47 -1.77
N VAL A 61 -2.53 -5.46 -1.55
CA VAL A 61 -3.24 -6.59 -0.95
C VAL A 61 -4.33 -7.11 -1.88
N GLY A 62 -4.46 -8.42 -1.95
CA GLY A 62 -5.51 -9.11 -2.68
C GLY A 62 -5.22 -10.59 -2.82
N ASP A 63 -6.20 -11.37 -3.23
CA ASP A 63 -6.11 -12.82 -3.34
C ASP A 63 -5.29 -13.25 -4.57
N TYR A 64 -5.19 -14.54 -4.81
CA TYR A 64 -4.57 -15.09 -6.01
C TYR A 64 -5.26 -14.59 -7.28
N GLY A 65 -4.47 -14.34 -8.34
CA GLY A 65 -5.00 -13.93 -9.63
C GLY A 65 -5.56 -12.51 -9.70
N THR A 66 -5.37 -11.67 -8.67
CA THR A 66 -5.89 -10.30 -8.61
C THR A 66 -4.92 -9.23 -9.12
N ALA A 67 -4.06 -9.56 -10.07
CA ALA A 67 -3.10 -8.64 -10.70
C ALA A 67 -2.03 -8.02 -9.76
N LYS A 68 -1.80 -8.53 -8.52
CA LYS A 68 -0.71 -8.06 -7.64
C LYS A 68 0.66 -8.08 -8.32
N THR A 69 1.04 -9.24 -8.90
CA THR A 69 2.31 -9.42 -9.59
C THR A 69 2.47 -8.43 -10.73
N ARG A 70 1.39 -8.14 -11.49
CA ARG A 70 1.39 -7.13 -12.53
C ARG A 70 1.70 -5.74 -11.99
N ILE A 71 1.13 -5.36 -10.85
CA ILE A 71 1.44 -4.07 -10.22
C ILE A 71 2.91 -4.00 -9.82
N LEU A 72 3.45 -5.08 -9.22
CA LEU A 72 4.86 -5.15 -8.82
C LEU A 72 5.79 -5.04 -10.03
N GLU A 73 5.50 -5.75 -11.12
CA GLU A 73 6.25 -5.70 -12.37
C GLU A 73 6.24 -4.29 -12.98
N LEU A 74 5.06 -3.66 -13.07
CA LEU A 74 4.94 -2.30 -13.60
C LEU A 74 5.71 -1.28 -12.77
N LEU A 75 5.65 -1.36 -11.45
CA LEU A 75 6.41 -0.49 -10.54
C LEU A 75 7.92 -0.75 -10.65
N GLN A 76 8.33 -2.02 -10.84
CA GLN A 76 9.72 -2.38 -11.09
C GLN A 76 10.27 -1.74 -12.37
N LEU A 77 9.43 -1.54 -13.39
CA LEU A 77 9.86 -0.90 -14.63
C LEU A 77 10.18 0.59 -14.48
N VAL A 78 9.65 1.29 -13.48
CA VAL A 78 9.71 2.77 -13.43
C VAL A 78 10.20 3.37 -12.11
N CYS A 79 10.22 2.63 -11.01
CA CYS A 79 10.73 3.12 -9.72
C CYS A 79 12.25 3.34 -9.73
N PHE A 80 12.74 4.09 -8.75
CA PHE A 80 14.17 4.38 -8.60
C PHE A 80 14.93 3.16 -8.06
N ASN A 81 15.97 2.71 -8.78
CA ASN A 81 16.80 1.55 -8.44
C ASN A 81 16.01 0.40 -7.84
N PRO A 82 15.00 -0.15 -8.56
CA PRO A 82 14.13 -1.16 -8.00
C PRO A 82 14.85 -2.49 -7.88
N VAL A 83 14.70 -3.14 -6.73
CA VAL A 83 15.20 -4.49 -6.47
C VAL A 83 14.02 -5.37 -6.07
N ASN A 84 13.70 -6.33 -6.92
CA ASN A 84 12.72 -7.35 -6.60
C ASN A 84 13.41 -8.48 -5.83
N LEU A 85 13.01 -8.68 -4.59
CA LEU A 85 13.61 -9.69 -3.71
C LEU A 85 13.10 -11.10 -4.01
N GLY A 86 12.00 -11.23 -4.79
CA GLY A 86 11.38 -12.52 -5.04
C GLY A 86 10.88 -13.21 -3.77
N THR A 87 10.64 -14.52 -3.86
CA THR A 87 10.11 -15.34 -2.75
C THR A 87 11.18 -15.99 -1.88
N SER A 88 12.45 -15.86 -2.21
CA SER A 88 13.55 -16.65 -1.64
C SER A 88 14.56 -15.85 -0.81
N VAL A 89 14.24 -14.60 -0.43
CA VAL A 89 15.21 -13.77 0.29
C VAL A 89 15.15 -14.04 1.78
N THR A 90 16.29 -14.43 2.33
CA THR A 90 16.44 -14.53 3.79
C THR A 90 16.52 -13.14 4.42
N ASN A 91 16.04 -13.02 5.67
CA ASN A 91 16.08 -11.76 6.42
C ASN A 91 17.49 -11.14 6.47
N ALA A 92 18.52 -11.99 6.51
CA ALA A 92 19.91 -11.56 6.52
C ALA A 92 20.37 -10.82 5.25
N ASN A 93 19.66 -10.98 4.14
CA ASN A 93 20.02 -10.35 2.87
C ASN A 93 19.28 -9.03 2.61
N ILE A 94 18.10 -8.82 3.22
CA ILE A 94 17.27 -7.63 2.95
C ILE A 94 18.01 -6.34 3.29
N PHE A 95 18.64 -6.25 4.47
CA PHE A 95 19.35 -5.03 4.86
C PHE A 95 20.62 -4.79 4.02
N ARG A 96 21.31 -5.86 3.58
CA ARG A 96 22.48 -5.74 2.69
C ARG A 96 22.05 -5.26 1.30
N VAL A 97 20.98 -5.83 0.76
CA VAL A 97 20.45 -5.43 -0.53
C VAL A 97 19.96 -3.97 -0.50
N GLN A 98 19.27 -3.56 0.56
CA GLN A 98 18.82 -2.17 0.70
C GLN A 98 20.01 -1.21 0.80
N ASP A 99 21.01 -1.55 1.60
CA ASP A 99 22.22 -0.73 1.77
C ASP A 99 23.02 -0.60 0.47
N MET A 100 23.11 -1.68 -0.30
CA MET A 100 23.76 -1.70 -1.61
C MET A 100 22.99 -0.91 -2.68
N ALA A 101 21.69 -1.18 -2.80
CA ALA A 101 20.88 -0.63 -3.88
C ALA A 101 20.52 0.84 -3.67
N ARG A 102 20.36 1.26 -2.41
CA ARG A 102 19.89 2.63 -2.06
C ARG A 102 18.70 3.05 -2.90
N GLY A 103 17.73 2.13 -3.06
CA GLY A 103 16.59 2.27 -3.97
C GLY A 103 15.30 1.70 -3.41
N THR A 104 14.42 1.29 -4.29
CA THR A 104 13.10 0.75 -3.96
C THR A 104 13.16 -0.76 -3.80
N LEU A 105 12.89 -1.28 -2.60
CA LEU A 105 12.70 -2.72 -2.42
C LEU A 105 11.29 -3.14 -2.82
N ILE A 106 11.20 -4.22 -3.58
CA ILE A 106 9.95 -4.88 -3.94
C ILE A 106 9.95 -6.25 -3.28
N ILE A 107 8.94 -6.49 -2.44
CA ILE A 107 8.80 -7.69 -1.61
C ILE A 107 7.47 -8.34 -1.99
N ASP A 108 7.53 -9.48 -2.66
CA ASP A 108 6.34 -10.28 -2.97
C ASP A 108 6.14 -11.38 -1.93
N GLU A 109 4.89 -11.86 -1.81
CA GLU A 109 4.51 -12.93 -0.86
C GLU A 109 5.00 -12.68 0.58
N PHE A 110 4.73 -11.48 1.08
CA PHE A 110 5.16 -11.02 2.40
C PHE A 110 4.81 -12.00 3.52
N GLU A 111 3.66 -12.69 3.44
CA GLU A 111 3.20 -13.64 4.46
C GLU A 111 4.19 -14.80 4.67
N LYS A 112 4.79 -15.30 3.60
CA LYS A 112 5.78 -16.40 3.68
C LYS A 112 7.03 -15.97 4.45
N ASN A 113 7.39 -14.70 4.36
CA ASN A 113 8.57 -14.14 4.99
C ASN A 113 8.30 -13.70 6.44
N ALA A 114 7.05 -13.28 6.75
CA ALA A 114 6.64 -12.81 8.08
C ALA A 114 6.27 -13.95 9.05
N SER A 115 5.98 -15.15 8.55
CA SER A 115 5.59 -16.31 9.37
C SER A 115 6.74 -16.94 10.18
N SER A 116 8.00 -16.65 9.83
CA SER A 116 9.13 -16.98 10.70
C SER A 116 9.14 -15.98 11.86
N LYS A 117 9.26 -16.46 13.11
CA LYS A 117 9.35 -15.70 14.37
C LYS A 117 10.55 -14.71 14.42
N ASN A 118 10.92 -14.11 13.30
CA ASN A 118 12.10 -13.27 13.21
C ASN A 118 11.71 -11.80 13.35
N ASP A 119 11.96 -11.25 14.54
CA ASP A 119 11.92 -9.81 14.85
C ASP A 119 12.73 -8.95 13.87
N ASP A 120 13.72 -9.54 13.19
CA ASP A 120 14.61 -8.86 12.24
C ASP A 120 13.86 -8.23 11.05
N TYR A 121 12.87 -8.92 10.48
CA TYR A 121 12.12 -8.42 9.33
C TYR A 121 11.27 -7.19 9.70
N ALA A 122 10.53 -7.30 10.79
CA ALA A 122 9.75 -6.21 11.35
C ALA A 122 10.67 -5.03 11.74
N GLN A 123 11.85 -5.31 12.31
CA GLN A 123 12.83 -4.30 12.68
C GLN A 123 13.35 -3.52 11.47
N ILE A 124 13.68 -4.21 10.36
CA ILE A 124 14.15 -3.58 9.12
C ILE A 124 13.05 -2.66 8.53
N LEU A 125 11.81 -3.16 8.49
CA LEU A 125 10.68 -2.37 7.98
C LEU A 125 10.34 -1.20 8.91
N ASN A 126 10.41 -1.39 10.21
CA ASN A 126 10.13 -0.34 11.17
C ASN A 126 11.22 0.75 11.17
N ASN A 127 12.50 0.39 11.07
CA ASN A 127 13.61 1.34 11.05
C ASN A 127 13.77 2.01 9.68
N GLY A 128 13.46 1.32 8.59
CA GLY A 128 13.62 1.84 7.23
C GLY A 128 12.63 2.93 6.81
N TYR A 129 11.66 3.25 7.65
CA TYR A 129 10.68 4.31 7.44
C TYR A 129 11.23 5.72 7.69
N SER A 130 12.11 5.89 8.67
CA SER A 130 12.63 7.20 9.08
C SER A 130 14.13 7.29 8.86
N TYR A 131 14.59 8.44 8.31
CA TYR A 131 16.01 8.72 8.18
C TYR A 131 16.67 8.88 9.57
N PRO A 132 17.90 8.36 9.79
CA PRO A 132 18.80 7.70 8.83
C PRO A 132 18.49 6.23 8.56
N GLY A 133 17.58 5.59 9.32
CA GLY A 133 17.13 4.22 9.11
C GLY A 133 18.29 3.22 9.05
N THR A 134 19.01 3.04 10.17
CA THR A 134 20.19 2.17 10.26
C THR A 134 19.90 0.97 11.14
N VAL A 135 20.36 -0.20 10.72
CA VAL A 135 20.45 -1.41 11.56
C VAL A 135 21.90 -1.81 11.72
N ILE A 136 22.29 -2.28 12.91
CA ILE A 136 23.64 -2.76 13.20
C ILE A 136 23.60 -4.29 13.18
N ARG A 137 24.53 -4.91 12.46
CA ARG A 137 24.73 -6.36 12.44
C ARG A 137 26.20 -6.69 12.68
N LEU A 138 26.45 -7.82 13.34
CA LEU A 138 27.78 -8.35 13.49
C LEU A 138 28.19 -9.07 12.21
N GLU A 139 29.26 -8.62 11.59
CA GLU A 139 29.91 -9.33 10.48
C GLU A 139 31.21 -9.98 10.96
N SER A 140 31.46 -11.23 10.51
CA SER A 140 32.67 -11.96 10.81
C SER A 140 33.63 -11.95 9.63
N ASP A 141 34.90 -11.64 9.88
CA ASP A 141 35.96 -11.83 8.90
C ASP A 141 36.67 -13.20 9.07
N GLY A 142 36.04 -14.11 9.82
CA GLY A 142 36.57 -15.42 10.16
C GLY A 142 37.37 -15.45 11.46
N LYS A 143 37.75 -14.30 12.02
CA LYS A 143 38.54 -14.19 13.26
C LYS A 143 37.87 -13.34 14.34
N LYS A 144 37.16 -12.27 13.94
CA LYS A 144 36.49 -11.35 14.86
C LYS A 144 35.10 -10.98 14.34
N PHE A 145 34.19 -10.73 15.28
CA PHE A 145 32.89 -10.15 15.00
C PHE A 145 32.97 -8.63 15.14
N THR A 146 32.68 -7.92 14.04
CA THR A 146 32.72 -6.46 14.01
C THR A 146 31.31 -5.92 13.77
N PRO A 147 30.80 -4.99 14.61
CA PRO A 147 29.53 -4.32 14.36
C PRO A 147 29.63 -3.48 13.08
N LYS A 148 28.73 -3.71 12.13
CA LYS A 148 28.64 -2.96 10.89
C LYS A 148 27.25 -2.33 10.73
N PRO A 149 27.15 -1.01 10.48
CA PRO A 149 25.90 -0.37 10.22
C PRO A 149 25.47 -0.59 8.76
N PHE A 150 24.17 -0.85 8.55
CA PHE A 150 23.55 -0.95 7.24
C PHE A 150 22.39 0.02 7.15
N THR A 151 22.30 0.79 6.09
CA THR A 151 21.18 1.69 5.84
C THR A 151 20.00 0.90 5.29
N VAL A 152 18.88 0.98 6.01
CA VAL A 152 17.63 0.35 5.61
C VAL A 152 16.55 1.39 5.23
N PHE A 153 16.88 2.67 5.30
CA PHE A 153 16.01 3.75 4.89
C PHE A 153 15.72 3.71 3.40
N GLY A 154 14.45 3.83 3.02
CA GLY A 154 14.04 3.93 1.62
C GLY A 154 12.66 3.34 1.34
N PRO A 155 12.14 3.59 0.14
CA PRO A 155 10.83 3.13 -0.29
C PRO A 155 10.76 1.60 -0.36
N LYS A 156 9.61 1.06 0.05
CA LYS A 156 9.31 -0.37 -0.02
C LYS A 156 7.93 -0.60 -0.60
N ILE A 157 7.85 -1.55 -1.51
CA ILE A 157 6.61 -2.01 -2.14
C ILE A 157 6.40 -3.44 -1.68
N ILE A 158 5.27 -3.72 -1.05
CA ILE A 158 5.00 -4.99 -0.37
C ILE A 158 3.73 -5.59 -0.97
N GLY A 159 3.85 -6.78 -1.55
CA GLY A 159 2.73 -7.57 -2.04
C GLY A 159 2.36 -8.67 -1.05
N ALA A 160 1.07 -8.79 -0.72
CA ALA A 160 0.56 -9.80 0.20
C ALA A 160 -0.89 -10.18 -0.13
N ARG A 161 -1.36 -11.33 0.38
CA ARG A 161 -2.77 -11.70 0.29
C ARG A 161 -3.61 -10.96 1.30
N GLU A 162 -3.08 -10.80 2.51
CA GLU A 162 -3.74 -10.17 3.64
C GLU A 162 -2.85 -9.10 4.26
N LEU A 163 -3.45 -8.17 4.97
CA LEU A 163 -2.71 -7.20 5.76
C LEU A 163 -2.11 -7.89 6.98
N PRO A 164 -0.84 -7.61 7.31
CA PRO A 164 -0.23 -8.15 8.51
C PRO A 164 -0.89 -7.57 9.78
N ASN A 165 -0.80 -8.31 10.89
CA ASN A 165 -1.29 -7.83 12.19
C ASN A 165 -0.42 -6.72 12.81
N ASP A 166 0.72 -6.39 12.21
CA ASP A 166 1.62 -5.33 12.68
C ASP A 166 1.03 -3.94 12.36
N LYS A 167 0.32 -3.38 13.34
CA LYS A 167 -0.24 -2.02 13.26
C LYS A 167 0.82 -0.94 13.03
N ALA A 168 2.05 -1.18 13.48
CA ALA A 168 3.15 -0.24 13.32
C ALA A 168 3.60 -0.19 11.86
N LEU A 169 3.77 -1.33 11.21
CA LEU A 169 4.07 -1.42 9.78
C LEU A 169 2.95 -0.82 8.94
N ILE A 170 1.71 -1.27 9.18
CA ILE A 170 0.53 -0.80 8.44
C ILE A 170 0.40 0.72 8.49
N SER A 171 0.67 1.34 9.65
CA SER A 171 0.57 2.80 9.80
C SER A 171 1.58 3.59 8.96
N ARG A 172 2.52 2.93 8.28
CA ARG A 172 3.55 3.50 7.40
C ARG A 172 3.23 3.34 5.91
N CYS A 173 2.08 2.75 5.60
CA CYS A 173 1.75 2.31 4.26
C CYS A 173 0.61 3.11 3.63
N PHE A 174 0.73 3.34 2.32
CA PHE A 174 -0.41 3.50 1.43
C PHE A 174 -0.89 2.14 0.98
N LEU A 175 -2.18 2.00 0.69
CA LEU A 175 -2.79 0.73 0.37
C LEU A 175 -3.37 0.72 -1.04
N ILE A 176 -3.06 -0.33 -1.81
CA ILE A 176 -3.77 -0.74 -3.02
C ILE A 176 -4.48 -2.05 -2.71
N ARG A 177 -5.78 -2.11 -2.95
CA ARG A 177 -6.55 -3.34 -2.98
C ARG A 177 -6.76 -3.77 -4.42
N THR A 178 -6.47 -5.04 -4.69
CA THR A 178 -6.67 -5.61 -6.02
C THR A 178 -7.89 -6.54 -6.00
N GLU A 179 -8.59 -6.56 -7.12
CA GLU A 179 -9.79 -7.36 -7.33
C GLU A 179 -9.58 -8.32 -8.50
N HIS A 180 -10.41 -9.34 -8.58
CA HIS A 180 -10.42 -10.25 -9.72
C HIS A 180 -11.10 -9.56 -10.91
N HIS A 181 -10.48 -9.69 -12.07
CA HIS A 181 -11.08 -9.32 -13.34
C HIS A 181 -11.15 -10.51 -14.27
N THR A 182 -12.25 -10.64 -14.98
CA THR A 182 -12.43 -11.66 -16.00
C THR A 182 -11.62 -11.32 -17.25
N ASN A 183 -11.33 -12.32 -18.08
CA ASN A 183 -10.63 -12.11 -19.35
C ASN A 183 -11.43 -11.17 -20.27
N ASP A 184 -12.76 -11.25 -20.27
CA ASP A 184 -13.63 -10.39 -21.05
C ASP A 184 -13.55 -8.91 -20.61
N GLU A 185 -13.50 -8.65 -19.32
CA GLU A 185 -13.29 -7.29 -18.79
C GLU A 185 -11.93 -6.71 -19.20
N LEU A 186 -10.88 -7.52 -19.21
CA LEU A 186 -9.55 -7.10 -19.66
C LEU A 186 -9.54 -6.78 -21.16
N ILE A 187 -10.20 -7.60 -21.99
CA ILE A 187 -10.32 -7.38 -23.44
C ILE A 187 -11.13 -6.11 -23.71
N GLN A 188 -12.29 -5.94 -23.07
CA GLN A 188 -13.14 -4.75 -23.21
C GLN A 188 -12.41 -3.46 -22.79
N SER A 189 -11.56 -3.55 -21.78
CA SER A 189 -10.74 -2.45 -21.28
C SER A 189 -9.44 -2.26 -22.06
N ASN A 190 -9.17 -3.09 -23.07
CA ASN A 190 -7.95 -3.08 -23.88
C ASN A 190 -6.66 -3.23 -23.04
N ILE A 191 -6.72 -4.05 -21.99
CA ILE A 191 -5.59 -4.32 -21.11
C ILE A 191 -4.85 -5.60 -21.60
N PRO A 192 -3.54 -5.52 -21.85
CA PRO A 192 -2.78 -6.68 -22.32
C PRO A 192 -2.64 -7.74 -21.21
N LEU A 193 -2.75 -9.02 -21.57
CA LEU A 193 -2.51 -10.13 -20.65
C LEU A 193 -1.04 -10.19 -20.19
N ASP A 194 -0.10 -9.93 -21.10
CA ASP A 194 1.32 -9.93 -20.83
C ASP A 194 1.99 -8.60 -21.19
N LEU A 195 3.04 -8.25 -20.45
CA LEU A 195 3.89 -7.11 -20.79
C LEU A 195 4.82 -7.47 -21.95
N LYS A 196 4.78 -6.66 -23.01
CA LYS A 196 5.59 -6.81 -24.22
C LYS A 196 6.89 -6.01 -24.10
N ASP A 197 7.82 -6.23 -25.02
CA ASP A 197 9.09 -5.49 -25.10
C ASP A 197 8.86 -3.98 -25.24
N LYS A 198 7.81 -3.57 -25.97
CA LYS A 198 7.39 -2.16 -26.03
C LYS A 198 7.09 -1.57 -24.66
N ASP A 199 6.41 -2.31 -23.78
CA ASP A 199 6.05 -1.84 -22.46
C ASP A 199 7.30 -1.67 -21.57
N ARG A 200 8.29 -2.52 -21.76
CA ARG A 200 9.61 -2.41 -21.11
C ARG A 200 10.39 -1.20 -21.63
N ALA A 201 10.36 -0.95 -22.94
CA ALA A 201 10.97 0.21 -23.56
C ALA A 201 10.31 1.52 -23.11
N ASP A 202 8.96 1.57 -23.00
CA ASP A 202 8.22 2.70 -22.44
C ASP A 202 8.65 2.98 -21.00
N GLY A 203 8.78 1.94 -20.18
CA GLY A 203 9.26 2.04 -18.80
C GLY A 203 10.70 2.58 -18.71
N GLU A 204 11.58 2.15 -19.62
CA GLU A 204 12.96 2.64 -19.72
C GLU A 204 13.00 4.12 -20.10
N MET A 205 12.20 4.54 -21.06
CA MET A 205 12.08 5.94 -21.47
C MET A 205 11.62 6.81 -20.27
N LEU A 206 10.64 6.35 -19.49
CA LEU A 206 10.19 7.05 -18.29
C LEU A 206 11.29 7.15 -17.23
N ARG A 207 12.05 6.08 -16.98
CA ARG A 207 13.22 6.12 -16.07
C ARG A 207 14.26 7.13 -16.52
N ASN A 208 14.58 7.19 -17.81
CA ASN A 208 15.57 8.13 -18.36
C ASN A 208 15.10 9.59 -18.17
N ARG A 209 13.81 9.86 -18.36
CA ARG A 209 13.22 11.19 -18.10
C ARG A 209 13.19 11.50 -16.58
N MET A 210 12.88 10.53 -15.72
CA MET A 210 12.93 10.70 -14.27
C MET A 210 14.36 11.00 -13.79
N LEU A 211 15.38 10.38 -14.38
CA LEU A 211 16.77 10.67 -14.07
C LEU A 211 17.14 12.10 -14.47
N GLY A 212 16.75 12.55 -15.67
CA GLY A 212 16.93 13.94 -16.10
C GLY A 212 16.28 14.94 -15.16
N LEU A 213 15.02 14.67 -14.75
CA LEU A 213 14.31 15.48 -13.77
C LEU A 213 15.03 15.51 -12.40
N ARG A 214 15.57 14.37 -11.95
CA ARG A 214 16.31 14.27 -10.71
C ARG A 214 17.56 15.19 -10.75
N PHE A 215 18.29 15.20 -11.85
CA PHE A 215 19.40 16.12 -12.04
C PHE A 215 18.96 17.59 -12.05
N ALA A 216 17.87 17.91 -12.75
CA ALA A 216 17.32 19.26 -12.78
C ALA A 216 16.82 19.78 -11.42
N LYS A 217 16.48 18.87 -10.52
CA LYS A 217 15.98 19.19 -9.17
C LYS A 217 17.01 18.95 -8.06
N SER A 218 18.24 18.53 -8.35
CA SER A 218 19.23 18.11 -7.36
C SER A 218 19.50 19.16 -6.26
N ASN A 219 19.39 20.43 -6.59
CA ASN A 219 19.60 21.55 -5.65
C ASN A 219 18.29 22.11 -5.06
N LYS A 220 17.14 21.51 -5.35
CA LYS A 220 15.84 22.00 -4.89
C LYS A 220 15.34 21.15 -3.73
N ARG A 221 15.05 21.78 -2.59
CA ARG A 221 14.42 21.10 -1.46
C ARG A 221 12.94 20.81 -1.78
N PRO A 222 12.46 19.60 -1.47
CA PRO A 222 11.04 19.27 -1.57
C PRO A 222 10.19 20.25 -0.77
N GLN A 223 9.10 20.73 -1.35
CA GLN A 223 8.22 21.69 -0.70
C GLN A 223 6.75 21.35 -0.93
N LEU A 224 5.98 21.33 0.16
CA LEU A 224 4.54 21.26 0.08
C LEU A 224 3.97 22.65 -0.22
N ARG A 225 3.05 22.76 -1.18
CA ARG A 225 2.39 24.02 -1.53
C ARG A 225 1.62 24.57 -0.32
N LYS A 226 1.74 25.87 -0.08
CA LYS A 226 0.98 26.55 0.97
C LYS A 226 -0.53 26.39 0.76
N GLY A 227 -1.28 26.19 1.84
CA GLY A 227 -2.73 26.06 1.80
C GLY A 227 -3.27 24.63 1.63
N ILE A 228 -2.42 23.62 1.42
CA ILE A 228 -2.86 22.22 1.49
C ILE A 228 -3.16 21.88 2.92
N LYS A 229 -4.41 21.46 3.18
CA LYS A 229 -4.88 20.99 4.49
C LYS A 229 -5.28 19.53 4.37
N PHE A 230 -4.87 18.72 5.34
CA PHE A 230 -5.28 17.34 5.46
C PHE A 230 -6.45 17.22 6.42
N ARG A 231 -7.36 16.28 6.17
CA ARG A 231 -8.49 15.96 7.06
C ARG A 231 -8.04 15.14 8.26
N THR A 232 -6.96 14.36 8.07
CA THR A 232 -6.40 13.53 9.13
C THR A 232 -5.71 14.38 10.20
N SER A 233 -6.00 14.09 11.46
CA SER A 233 -5.29 14.66 12.62
C SER A 233 -4.11 13.79 13.08
N ARG A 234 -3.89 12.62 12.46
CA ARG A 234 -2.82 11.69 12.84
C ARG A 234 -1.47 12.19 12.31
N PRO A 235 -0.48 12.49 13.16
CA PRO A 235 0.80 13.08 12.73
C PRO A 235 1.51 12.22 11.68
N ARG A 236 1.45 10.88 11.83
CA ARG A 236 2.08 9.96 10.87
C ARG A 236 1.45 10.04 9.48
N ASN A 237 0.13 10.11 9.39
CA ASN A 237 -0.56 10.27 8.11
C ASN A 237 -0.15 11.58 7.43
N VAL A 238 -0.04 12.66 8.19
CA VAL A 238 0.45 13.95 7.69
C VAL A 238 1.89 13.83 7.17
N GLN A 239 2.76 13.11 7.88
CA GLN A 239 4.14 12.85 7.43
C GLN A 239 4.18 12.08 6.10
N LEU A 240 3.38 11.01 5.96
CA LEU A 240 3.30 10.20 4.73
C LEU A 240 2.84 11.03 3.53
N LEU A 241 1.75 11.79 3.71
CA LEU A 241 1.19 12.66 2.67
C LEU A 241 2.19 13.75 2.28
N THR A 242 2.80 14.40 3.27
CA THR A 242 3.80 15.44 3.03
C THR A 242 5.01 14.90 2.25
N SER A 243 5.49 13.70 2.58
CA SER A 243 6.63 13.09 1.88
C SER A 243 6.35 12.87 0.40
N ILE A 244 5.19 12.30 0.04
CA ILE A 244 4.86 12.09 -1.38
C ILE A 244 4.57 13.41 -2.08
N LEU A 245 3.73 14.26 -1.49
CA LEU A 245 3.27 15.47 -2.14
C LEU A 245 4.38 16.51 -2.34
N SER A 246 5.31 16.66 -1.38
CA SER A 246 6.34 17.69 -1.43
C SER A 246 7.31 17.57 -2.60
N VAL A 247 7.53 16.37 -3.13
CA VAL A 247 8.40 16.14 -4.30
C VAL A 247 7.68 16.33 -5.62
N MET A 248 6.34 16.28 -5.62
CA MET A 248 5.52 16.39 -6.83
C MET A 248 5.45 17.81 -7.37
N PRO A 249 5.13 17.98 -8.67
CA PRO A 249 4.84 19.30 -9.22
C PRO A 249 3.67 19.96 -8.47
N SER A 250 3.83 21.25 -8.12
CA SER A 250 2.87 21.97 -7.27
C SER A 250 1.42 21.99 -7.80
N GLN A 251 1.26 21.95 -9.12
CA GLN A 251 -0.05 21.91 -9.76
C GLN A 251 -0.87 20.64 -9.45
N PHE A 252 -0.20 19.52 -9.15
CA PHE A 252 -0.87 18.25 -8.85
C PHE A 252 -1.10 18.04 -7.35
N GLN A 253 -0.31 18.70 -6.49
CA GLN A 253 -0.34 18.46 -5.05
C GLN A 253 -1.75 18.61 -4.44
N HIS A 254 -2.47 19.68 -4.79
CA HIS A 254 -3.81 19.94 -4.27
C HIS A 254 -4.84 18.93 -4.80
N ARG A 255 -4.78 18.63 -6.11
CA ARG A 255 -5.73 17.74 -6.79
C ARG A 255 -5.74 16.34 -6.20
N ILE A 256 -4.58 15.80 -5.86
CA ILE A 256 -4.44 14.41 -5.42
C ILE A 256 -4.28 14.24 -3.90
N ALA A 257 -4.18 15.33 -3.14
CA ALA A 257 -3.98 15.27 -1.69
C ALA A 257 -5.10 14.49 -0.98
N SER A 258 -6.36 14.84 -1.24
CA SER A 258 -7.52 14.16 -0.63
C SER A 258 -7.65 12.71 -1.07
N MET A 259 -7.31 12.40 -2.31
CA MET A 259 -7.30 11.05 -2.83
C MET A 259 -6.22 10.21 -2.14
N LEU A 260 -4.98 10.69 -2.06
CA LEU A 260 -3.89 9.99 -1.35
C LEU A 260 -4.23 9.79 0.13
N GLU A 261 -4.87 10.78 0.76
CA GLU A 261 -5.32 10.67 2.14
C GLU A 261 -6.30 9.51 2.34
N SER A 262 -7.22 9.30 1.41
CA SER A 262 -8.19 8.20 1.47
C SER A 262 -7.56 6.81 1.35
N LEU A 263 -6.37 6.72 0.76
CA LEU A 263 -5.63 5.48 0.54
C LEU A 263 -4.64 5.13 1.67
N LEU A 264 -4.55 5.97 2.69
CA LEU A 264 -3.77 5.66 3.88
C LEU A 264 -4.47 4.61 4.73
N VAL A 265 -3.73 3.57 5.08
CA VAL A 265 -4.20 2.58 6.04
C VAL A 265 -4.43 3.28 7.39
N GLY A 266 -5.65 3.20 7.91
CA GLY A 266 -6.03 3.93 9.13
C GLY A 266 -6.56 5.35 8.88
N SER A 267 -6.79 5.77 7.63
CA SER A 267 -7.74 6.84 7.34
C SER A 267 -9.12 6.43 7.86
N SER A 268 -9.93 7.39 8.30
CA SER A 268 -11.30 7.10 8.76
C SER A 268 -12.12 6.37 7.67
N ALA A 269 -11.93 6.73 6.41
CA ALA A 269 -12.57 6.07 5.28
C ALA A 269 -12.13 4.61 5.12
N TYR A 270 -10.84 4.32 5.28
CA TYR A 270 -10.33 2.96 5.20
C TYR A 270 -10.83 2.09 6.36
N GLN A 271 -10.76 2.60 7.60
CA GLN A 271 -11.24 1.87 8.77
C GLN A 271 -12.72 1.57 8.67
N ASN A 272 -13.51 2.54 8.20
CA ASN A 272 -14.96 2.33 8.02
C ASN A 272 -15.24 1.27 6.96
N SER A 273 -14.60 1.31 5.79
CA SER A 273 -14.81 0.30 4.74
C SER A 273 -14.36 -1.10 5.15
N GLN A 274 -13.28 -1.23 5.94
CA GLN A 274 -12.86 -2.53 6.46
C GLN A 274 -13.84 -3.07 7.50
N ILE A 275 -14.29 -2.21 8.44
CA ILE A 275 -15.29 -2.60 9.44
C ILE A 275 -16.61 -2.95 8.76
N GLU A 276 -17.04 -2.19 7.75
CA GLU A 276 -18.25 -2.46 6.96
C GLU A 276 -18.17 -3.83 6.29
N MET A 277 -17.05 -4.16 5.65
CA MET A 277 -16.83 -5.44 4.99
C MET A 277 -16.82 -6.62 5.98
N ASP A 278 -16.15 -6.44 7.13
CA ASP A 278 -16.11 -7.45 8.18
C ASP A 278 -17.51 -7.65 8.80
N VAL A 279 -18.30 -6.59 8.95
CA VAL A 279 -19.70 -6.67 9.43
C VAL A 279 -20.59 -7.40 8.42
N VAL A 280 -20.48 -7.11 7.12
CA VAL A 280 -21.25 -7.82 6.08
C VAL A 280 -20.93 -9.31 6.08
N THR A 281 -19.64 -9.66 6.12
CA THR A 281 -19.20 -11.07 6.16
C THR A 281 -19.72 -11.77 7.42
N ALA A 282 -19.65 -11.11 8.58
CA ALA A 282 -20.16 -11.69 9.81
C ALA A 282 -21.67 -11.86 9.80
N LEU A 283 -22.41 -10.90 9.24
CA LEU A 283 -23.87 -11.02 9.09
C LEU A 283 -24.24 -12.17 8.15
N ASP A 284 -23.56 -12.32 7.01
CA ASP A 284 -23.78 -13.44 6.09
C ASP A 284 -23.55 -14.80 6.79
N ILE A 285 -22.46 -14.94 7.55
CA ILE A 285 -22.15 -16.16 8.32
C ILE A 285 -23.25 -16.44 9.38
N ILE A 286 -23.68 -15.41 10.12
CA ILE A 286 -24.70 -15.55 11.16
C ILE A 286 -26.04 -15.90 10.54
N LEU A 287 -26.43 -15.25 9.46
CA LEU A 287 -27.70 -15.50 8.76
C LEU A 287 -27.74 -16.92 8.22
N ARG A 288 -26.75 -17.38 7.50
CA ARG A 288 -26.69 -18.75 6.95
C ARG A 288 -26.74 -19.82 8.04
N ASN A 289 -26.08 -19.59 9.19
CA ASN A 289 -25.99 -20.59 10.23
C ASN A 289 -27.22 -20.64 11.17
N LYS A 290 -27.81 -19.49 11.48
CA LYS A 290 -28.90 -19.39 12.46
C LYS A 290 -30.29 -19.19 11.86
N TYR A 291 -30.33 -18.61 10.67
CA TYR A 291 -31.57 -18.21 10.01
C TYR A 291 -31.52 -18.60 8.53
N PRO A 292 -31.53 -19.92 8.19
CA PRO A 292 -31.42 -20.38 6.79
C PRO A 292 -32.50 -19.77 5.88
N ASP A 293 -33.70 -19.52 6.43
CA ASP A 293 -34.83 -18.87 5.73
C ASP A 293 -34.97 -17.39 6.17
N TRP A 294 -33.88 -16.67 6.31
CA TRP A 294 -33.88 -15.33 6.92
C TRP A 294 -34.77 -14.31 6.21
N GLU A 295 -34.96 -14.45 4.89
CA GLU A 295 -35.83 -13.56 4.11
C GLU A 295 -37.28 -13.62 4.59
N ASN A 296 -37.72 -14.78 5.02
CA ASN A 296 -39.09 -15.02 5.57
C ASN A 296 -39.16 -14.76 7.08
N ALA A 297 -38.05 -14.68 7.78
CA ALA A 297 -37.95 -14.54 9.22
C ALA A 297 -37.78 -13.06 9.70
N LEU A 298 -37.86 -12.09 8.82
CA LEU A 298 -37.72 -10.67 9.16
C LEU A 298 -38.84 -10.18 10.09
N PRO A 299 -38.56 -9.30 11.08
CA PRO A 299 -37.27 -8.66 11.34
C PRO A 299 -36.33 -9.51 12.21
N ILE A 300 -35.07 -9.60 11.83
CA ILE A 300 -34.01 -10.27 12.61
C ILE A 300 -33.23 -9.28 13.43
N SER A 301 -32.84 -9.66 14.66
CA SER A 301 -32.04 -8.85 15.56
C SER A 301 -30.77 -9.59 15.97
N ILE A 302 -29.60 -9.03 15.65
CA ILE A 302 -28.29 -9.61 15.94
C ILE A 302 -27.52 -8.66 16.87
N SER A 303 -26.93 -9.19 17.95
CA SER A 303 -26.16 -8.35 18.88
C SER A 303 -24.83 -7.94 18.28
N LEU A 304 -24.35 -6.72 18.61
CA LEU A 304 -23.03 -6.28 18.17
C LEU A 304 -21.90 -7.15 18.73
N THR A 305 -22.10 -7.72 19.93
CA THR A 305 -21.15 -8.67 20.52
C THR A 305 -21.05 -9.96 19.71
N GLU A 306 -22.15 -10.46 19.19
CA GLU A 306 -22.17 -11.65 18.34
C GLU A 306 -21.48 -11.37 16.99
N ILE A 307 -21.67 -10.18 16.42
CA ILE A 307 -20.98 -9.74 15.21
C ILE A 307 -19.47 -9.69 15.48
N ASP A 308 -19.01 -9.06 16.57
CA ASP A 308 -17.58 -8.99 16.92
C ASP A 308 -16.96 -10.39 17.13
N ILE A 309 -17.64 -11.29 17.84
CA ILE A 309 -17.18 -12.68 18.01
C ILE A 309 -17.06 -13.40 16.67
N THR A 310 -18.00 -13.19 15.75
CA THR A 310 -17.99 -13.81 14.43
C THR A 310 -16.86 -13.25 13.56
N ILE A 311 -16.64 -11.93 13.60
CA ILE A 311 -15.50 -11.27 12.94
C ILE A 311 -14.18 -11.83 13.48
N TYR A 312 -14.06 -11.98 14.82
CA TYR A 312 -12.84 -12.55 15.40
C TYR A 312 -12.59 -13.99 14.95
N LYS A 313 -13.62 -14.81 14.86
CA LYS A 313 -13.50 -16.21 14.39
C LYS A 313 -13.06 -16.30 12.93
N SER A 314 -13.58 -15.43 12.07
CA SER A 314 -13.33 -15.44 10.62
C SER A 314 -12.07 -14.66 10.22
N ALA A 315 -11.88 -13.47 10.77
CA ALA A 315 -10.84 -12.51 10.34
C ALA A 315 -9.80 -12.18 11.41
N LYS A 316 -9.90 -12.78 12.63
CA LYS A 316 -8.99 -12.51 13.78
C LYS A 316 -8.90 -11.03 14.17
N ARG A 317 -9.97 -10.28 13.97
CA ARG A 317 -10.08 -8.85 14.34
C ARG A 317 -11.14 -8.65 15.40
N HIS A 318 -10.91 -7.65 16.27
CA HIS A 318 -11.89 -7.19 17.26
C HIS A 318 -12.21 -5.71 17.04
N TYR A 319 -13.49 -5.37 17.20
CA TYR A 319 -13.96 -3.99 17.11
C TYR A 319 -14.78 -3.61 18.34
N PHE A 320 -14.67 -2.34 18.76
CA PHE A 320 -15.55 -1.84 19.80
C PHE A 320 -16.99 -1.71 19.29
N ASN A 321 -17.96 -1.96 20.16
CA ASN A 321 -19.39 -1.83 19.82
C ASN A 321 -19.76 -0.47 19.21
N ARG A 322 -19.00 0.60 19.53
CA ARG A 322 -19.20 1.91 18.92
C ARG A 322 -18.80 1.93 17.44
N GLU A 323 -17.71 1.30 17.09
CA GLU A 323 -17.21 1.21 15.72
C GLU A 323 -18.15 0.37 14.85
N LEU A 324 -18.55 -0.80 15.34
CA LEU A 324 -19.53 -1.66 14.66
C LEU A 324 -20.88 -0.96 14.45
N ALA A 325 -21.34 -0.19 15.44
CA ALA A 325 -22.58 0.58 15.31
C ALA A 325 -22.48 1.71 14.29
N VAL A 326 -21.32 2.36 14.14
CA VAL A 326 -21.08 3.39 13.13
C VAL A 326 -21.06 2.76 11.74
N ALA A 327 -20.33 1.67 11.55
CA ALA A 327 -20.26 0.95 10.29
C ALA A 327 -21.65 0.44 9.84
N ALA A 328 -22.38 -0.21 10.74
CA ALA A 328 -23.73 -0.69 10.44
C ALA A 328 -24.70 0.43 10.02
N ARG A 329 -24.63 1.61 10.65
CA ARG A 329 -25.41 2.77 10.21
C ARG A 329 -24.97 3.30 8.85
N GLY A 330 -23.65 3.33 8.57
CA GLY A 330 -23.11 3.73 7.28
C GLY A 330 -23.66 2.87 6.13
N MET A 331 -23.91 1.59 6.41
CA MET A 331 -24.54 0.63 5.48
C MET A 331 -26.07 0.70 5.46
N GLY A 332 -26.72 1.63 6.17
CA GLY A 332 -28.17 1.75 6.22
C GLY A 332 -28.87 0.81 7.18
N LEU A 333 -28.14 0.03 8.00
CA LEU A 333 -28.72 -0.88 8.98
C LEU A 333 -29.25 -0.13 10.22
N LYS A 334 -30.40 -0.53 10.72
CA LYS A 334 -30.99 0.08 11.92
C LYS A 334 -30.33 -0.46 13.19
N ILE A 335 -29.90 0.44 14.09
CA ILE A 335 -29.34 0.09 15.39
C ILE A 335 -30.41 0.31 16.46
N GLY A 336 -30.74 -0.76 17.19
CA GLY A 336 -31.62 -0.74 18.35
C GLY A 336 -30.87 -0.95 19.66
N ARG A 337 -31.61 -0.89 20.78
CA ARG A 337 -31.14 -1.31 22.13
C ARG A 337 -32.01 -2.47 22.62
N HIS A 338 -31.38 -3.44 23.23
CA HIS A 338 -32.02 -4.53 23.95
C HIS A 338 -31.46 -4.58 25.37
N SER A 339 -32.10 -5.28 26.29
CA SER A 339 -31.67 -5.42 27.68
C SER A 339 -30.21 -5.90 27.84
N LYS A 340 -29.68 -6.64 26.85
CA LYS A 340 -28.30 -7.14 26.82
C LYS A 340 -27.33 -6.32 25.96
N GLY A 341 -27.70 -5.13 25.48
CA GLY A 341 -26.81 -4.26 24.71
C GLY A 341 -27.40 -3.73 23.40
N LYS A 342 -26.50 -3.23 22.52
CA LYS A 342 -26.88 -2.74 21.19
C LYS A 342 -27.05 -3.90 20.20
N ILE A 343 -28.04 -3.79 19.34
CA ILE A 343 -28.37 -4.78 18.30
C ILE A 343 -28.46 -4.12 16.92
N VAL A 344 -28.12 -4.87 15.89
CA VAL A 344 -28.42 -4.56 14.49
C VAL A 344 -29.79 -5.18 14.16
N LYS A 345 -30.69 -4.42 13.56
CA LYS A 345 -31.98 -4.87 13.08
C LYS A 345 -31.95 -4.96 11.57
N ILE A 346 -32.21 -6.16 11.03
CA ILE A 346 -32.43 -6.40 9.60
C ILE A 346 -33.95 -6.38 9.43
N VAL A 347 -34.45 -5.46 8.64
CA VAL A 347 -35.87 -5.27 8.34
C VAL A 347 -36.05 -5.31 6.83
N SER A 348 -37.23 -5.73 6.38
CA SER A 348 -37.60 -5.73 4.97
C SER A 348 -37.59 -4.33 4.40
#